data_9a46a6f25b586c3b94add280a13e78de
#
_entry.id   9a46a6f25b586c3b94add280a13e78de
#
_cell.length_a   1.000
_cell.length_b   1.000
_cell.length_c   1.000
_cell.angle_alpha   90.00
_cell.angle_beta   90.00
_cell.angle_gamma   90.00
#
_symmetry.space_group_name_H-M   'P 1'
#
loop_
_entity.id
_entity.type
_entity.pdbx_description
1 polymer ?
#
loop_
_entity_poly.entity_id
_entity_poly.type
_entity_poly.pdbx_seq_one_letter_code
_entity_poly.pdbx_strand_id
1 'polypeptide(L)'
;MIMVGSASEPYPKEEEELLLMRRSLEVIDRFEFGVSLRTKSIRLLRDLDVLENIQRKTRCVVEVMLTTADEALSARLEPAESTVAERRQLLKALRDAGIPTVVTLGPVLPYLTDSLENLQALLADCVDAKVYGVLLNGFGVTLRAGASAYFFSCLRELSPELPEAYEALLPPGKVGKTASFLSPNAAALAELFGTSTAACGLVTDPEELFAFRHAFQDRRSGQQLSLFDLYDL
;
A
#
# COMPACT_ATOMS: atom_id res chain seq x y z
N MET A 1 -11.77 4.62 -13.79
CA MET A 1 -11.16 4.40 -12.48
C MET A 1 -10.33 5.61 -12.09
N ILE A 2 -10.57 6.21 -10.94
CA ILE A 2 -9.79 7.33 -10.39
C ILE A 2 -8.79 6.76 -9.39
N MET A 3 -7.51 7.13 -9.52
CA MET A 3 -6.46 6.68 -8.61
C MET A 3 -6.14 7.75 -7.58
N VAL A 4 -6.08 7.37 -6.31
CA VAL A 4 -5.79 8.25 -5.18
C VAL A 4 -4.70 7.65 -4.30
N GLY A 5 -3.83 8.47 -3.75
CA GLY A 5 -2.78 8.02 -2.81
C GLY A 5 -1.50 7.50 -3.45
N SER A 6 -1.28 7.72 -4.75
CA SER A 6 -0.06 7.25 -5.43
C SER A 6 1.20 8.07 -5.08
N ALA A 7 1.04 9.33 -4.74
CA ALA A 7 2.14 10.27 -4.47
C ALA A 7 2.25 10.70 -3.00
N SER A 8 1.13 10.73 -2.28
CA SER A 8 1.06 11.15 -0.88
C SER A 8 -0.06 10.39 -0.16
N GLU A 9 0.00 10.36 1.18
CA GLU A 9 -1.08 9.80 2.00
C GLU A 9 -2.36 10.65 1.85
N PRO A 10 -3.48 10.07 1.39
CA PRO A 10 -4.73 10.80 1.22
C PRO A 10 -5.47 11.09 2.52
N TYR A 11 -5.13 10.40 3.60
CA TYR A 11 -5.72 10.56 4.93
C TYR A 11 -4.70 11.02 5.99
N PRO A 12 -4.01 12.18 5.77
CA PRO A 12 -3.17 12.77 6.81
C PRO A 12 -4.04 13.24 7.97
N LYS A 13 -3.41 13.66 9.07
CA LYS A 13 -4.13 14.09 10.27
C LYS A 13 -5.10 15.26 10.00
N GLU A 14 -4.72 16.17 9.14
CA GLU A 14 -5.50 17.35 8.75
C GLU A 14 -6.80 16.98 8.03
N GLU A 15 -6.87 15.79 7.46
CA GLU A 15 -8.07 15.29 6.78
C GLU A 15 -9.26 15.08 7.73
N GLU A 16 -9.00 14.94 9.04
CA GLU A 16 -10.07 14.86 10.05
C GLU A 16 -10.92 16.13 10.09
N GLU A 17 -10.31 17.28 9.84
CA GLU A 17 -10.98 18.60 9.85
C GLU A 17 -11.40 19.02 8.43
N LEU A 18 -10.52 18.81 7.45
CA LEU A 18 -10.70 19.34 6.09
C LEU A 18 -11.74 18.56 5.28
N LEU A 19 -11.91 17.26 5.52
CA LEU A 19 -12.85 16.37 4.84
C LEU A 19 -12.72 16.39 3.30
N LEU A 20 -11.51 16.63 2.79
CA LEU A 20 -11.26 16.74 1.34
C LEU A 20 -11.44 15.39 0.65
N MET A 21 -10.98 14.31 1.27
CA MET A 21 -11.18 12.96 0.74
C MET A 21 -12.65 12.58 0.70
N ARG A 22 -13.38 12.83 1.79
CA ARG A 22 -14.81 12.56 1.82
C ARG A 22 -15.55 13.26 0.70
N ARG A 23 -15.34 14.57 0.55
CA ARG A 23 -15.95 15.36 -0.52
C ARG A 23 -15.56 14.88 -1.92
N SER A 24 -14.29 14.46 -2.09
CA SER A 24 -13.82 13.91 -3.35
C SER A 24 -14.50 12.57 -3.68
N LEU A 25 -14.63 11.69 -2.68
CA LEU A 25 -15.32 10.42 -2.83
C LEU A 25 -16.83 10.60 -3.11
N GLU A 26 -17.48 11.56 -2.49
CA GLU A 26 -18.88 11.90 -2.76
C GLU A 26 -19.09 12.38 -4.22
N VAL A 27 -18.12 13.12 -4.77
CA VAL A 27 -18.13 13.49 -6.20
C VAL A 27 -17.92 12.27 -7.08
N ILE A 28 -16.95 11.41 -6.75
CA ILE A 28 -16.69 10.13 -7.46
C ILE A 28 -17.94 9.25 -7.47
N ASP A 29 -18.61 9.12 -6.32
CA ASP A 29 -19.85 8.34 -6.18
C ASP A 29 -21.00 8.95 -7.00
N ARG A 30 -21.15 10.26 -6.94
CA ARG A 30 -22.20 10.99 -7.68
C ARG A 30 -22.10 10.83 -9.19
N PHE A 31 -20.87 10.84 -9.72
CA PHE A 31 -20.61 10.70 -11.16
C PHE A 31 -20.36 9.25 -11.59
N GLU A 32 -20.52 8.29 -10.67
CA GLU A 32 -20.39 6.86 -10.92
C GLU A 32 -19.03 6.47 -11.50
N PHE A 33 -17.94 7.10 -11.02
CA PHE A 33 -16.59 6.63 -11.30
C PHE A 33 -16.18 5.54 -10.32
N GLY A 34 -15.32 4.63 -10.76
CA GLY A 34 -14.64 3.72 -9.85
C GLY A 34 -13.43 4.38 -9.19
N VAL A 35 -13.03 3.89 -8.02
CA VAL A 35 -11.88 4.39 -7.28
C VAL A 35 -10.89 3.29 -6.92
N SER A 36 -9.60 3.55 -7.10
CA SER A 36 -8.48 2.78 -6.57
C SER A 36 -7.71 3.66 -5.59
N LEU A 37 -7.73 3.32 -4.31
CA LEU A 37 -7.22 4.16 -3.24
C LEU A 37 -6.10 3.44 -2.50
N ARG A 38 -4.93 4.11 -2.33
CA ARG A 38 -3.81 3.61 -1.53
C ARG A 38 -3.67 4.41 -0.24
N THR A 39 -3.55 3.74 0.89
CA THR A 39 -3.39 4.38 2.19
C THR A 39 -2.69 3.49 3.22
N LYS A 40 -2.17 4.10 4.28
CA LYS A 40 -1.74 3.46 5.53
C LYS A 40 -2.68 3.79 6.70
N SER A 41 -3.66 4.66 6.48
CA SER A 41 -4.39 5.33 7.54
C SER A 41 -5.72 4.67 7.86
N ILE A 42 -5.94 4.37 9.14
CA ILE A 42 -7.24 3.92 9.65
C ILE A 42 -8.37 4.96 9.46
N ARG A 43 -8.01 6.22 9.23
CA ARG A 43 -8.97 7.32 9.01
C ARG A 43 -9.85 7.10 7.79
N LEU A 44 -9.43 6.23 6.87
CA LEU A 44 -10.27 5.78 5.76
C LEU A 44 -11.62 5.24 6.23
N LEU A 45 -11.69 4.61 7.41
CA LEU A 45 -12.94 4.03 7.94
C LEU A 45 -14.05 5.07 8.15
N ARG A 46 -13.71 6.35 8.31
CA ARG A 46 -14.70 7.44 8.34
C ARG A 46 -15.56 7.49 7.08
N ASP A 47 -14.96 7.15 5.94
CA ASP A 47 -15.57 7.27 4.62
C ASP A 47 -16.01 5.92 4.03
N LEU A 48 -16.07 4.87 4.88
CA LEU A 48 -16.38 3.51 4.46
C LEU A 48 -17.77 3.41 3.80
N ASP A 49 -18.73 4.17 4.30
CA ASP A 49 -20.10 4.26 3.75
C ASP A 49 -20.11 4.72 2.28
N VAL A 50 -19.26 5.70 1.93
CA VAL A 50 -19.14 6.20 0.56
C VAL A 50 -18.41 5.19 -0.31
N LEU A 51 -17.37 4.54 0.21
CA LEU A 51 -16.62 3.50 -0.50
C LEU A 51 -17.48 2.28 -0.80
N GLU A 52 -18.34 1.86 0.13
CA GLU A 52 -19.33 0.79 -0.09
C GLU A 52 -20.34 1.19 -1.19
N ASN A 53 -20.79 2.44 -1.22
CA ASN A 53 -21.66 2.94 -2.28
C ASN A 53 -20.97 2.88 -3.65
N ILE A 54 -19.73 3.33 -3.74
CA ILE A 54 -18.93 3.25 -4.97
C ILE A 54 -18.74 1.79 -5.38
N GLN A 55 -18.39 0.89 -4.43
CA GLN A 55 -18.22 -0.53 -4.72
C GLN A 55 -19.50 -1.16 -5.28
N ARG A 56 -20.66 -0.79 -4.76
CA ARG A 56 -21.95 -1.30 -5.20
C ARG A 56 -22.36 -0.80 -6.59
N LYS A 57 -22.10 0.47 -6.90
CA LYS A 57 -22.47 1.10 -8.17
C LYS A 57 -21.48 0.79 -9.29
N THR A 58 -20.21 0.84 -8.96
CA THR A 58 -19.11 0.71 -9.92
C THR A 58 -18.04 -0.26 -9.41
N ARG A 59 -16.93 0.28 -8.92
CA ARG A 59 -15.85 -0.49 -8.32
C ARG A 59 -15.02 0.35 -7.37
N CYS A 60 -14.73 -0.20 -6.21
CA CYS A 60 -13.76 0.33 -5.26
C CYS A 60 -12.68 -0.74 -5.00
N VAL A 61 -11.41 -0.35 -5.07
CA VAL A 61 -10.28 -1.20 -4.62
C VAL A 61 -9.42 -0.39 -3.68
N VAL A 62 -9.13 -0.94 -2.51
CA VAL A 62 -8.23 -0.30 -1.55
C VAL A 62 -6.91 -1.04 -1.51
N GLU A 63 -5.80 -0.31 -1.59
CA GLU A 63 -4.45 -0.81 -1.40
C GLU A 63 -3.95 -0.34 -0.04
N VAL A 64 -3.70 -1.28 0.87
CA VAL A 64 -3.17 -1.00 2.21
C VAL A 64 -1.67 -1.30 2.24
N MET A 65 -0.87 -0.39 2.80
CA MET A 65 0.57 -0.60 2.93
C MET A 65 0.92 -1.11 4.33
N LEU A 66 1.70 -2.19 4.40
CA LEU A 66 2.22 -2.78 5.62
C LEU A 66 3.75 -2.80 5.59
N THR A 67 4.41 -2.25 6.61
CA THR A 67 5.87 -2.16 6.69
C THR A 67 6.44 -3.21 7.63
N THR A 68 5.83 -3.41 8.78
CA THR A 68 6.23 -4.36 9.81
C THR A 68 5.04 -4.82 10.63
N ALA A 69 5.15 -6.01 11.20
CA ALA A 69 4.19 -6.55 12.17
C ALA A 69 4.56 -6.19 13.63
N ASP A 70 5.75 -5.62 13.85
CA ASP A 70 6.24 -5.17 15.14
C ASP A 70 5.72 -3.76 15.45
N GLU A 71 4.88 -3.66 16.49
CA GLU A 71 4.24 -2.41 16.91
C GLU A 71 5.28 -1.37 17.39
N ALA A 72 6.28 -1.80 18.16
CA ALA A 72 7.30 -0.90 18.70
C ALA A 72 8.20 -0.35 17.59
N LEU A 73 8.57 -1.20 16.65
CA LEU A 73 9.35 -0.79 15.48
C LEU A 73 8.53 0.12 14.56
N SER A 74 7.25 -0.21 14.32
CA SER A 74 6.34 0.63 13.52
C SER A 74 6.24 2.04 14.09
N ALA A 75 6.04 2.18 15.39
CA ALA A 75 5.94 3.48 16.05
C ALA A 75 7.24 4.32 15.92
N ARG A 76 8.40 3.69 15.77
CA ARG A 76 9.69 4.36 15.56
C ARG A 76 9.94 4.71 14.09
N LEU A 77 9.53 3.85 13.15
CA LEU A 77 9.72 4.06 11.72
C LEU A 77 8.70 5.04 11.12
N GLU A 78 7.47 4.97 11.59
CA GLU A 78 6.31 5.68 11.03
C GLU A 78 5.47 6.35 12.13
N PRO A 79 6.04 7.28 12.94
CA PRO A 79 5.38 7.81 14.15
C PRO A 79 4.11 8.63 13.88
N ALA A 80 3.89 9.08 12.65
CA ALA A 80 2.71 9.85 12.26
C ALA A 80 1.62 9.00 11.59
N GLU A 81 1.90 7.73 11.31
CA GLU A 81 1.02 6.83 10.60
C GLU A 81 0.20 5.95 11.57
N SER A 82 -0.79 5.27 11.05
CA SER A 82 -1.56 4.30 11.82
C SER A 82 -0.70 3.15 12.34
N THR A 83 -0.97 2.73 13.56
CA THR A 83 -0.31 1.61 14.23
C THR A 83 -0.55 0.27 13.50
N VAL A 84 0.21 -0.76 13.84
CA VAL A 84 0.00 -2.10 13.27
C VAL A 84 -1.40 -2.62 13.59
N ALA A 85 -1.85 -2.42 14.83
CA ALA A 85 -3.19 -2.82 15.27
C ALA A 85 -4.29 -2.11 14.47
N GLU A 86 -4.16 -0.80 14.22
CA GLU A 86 -5.09 -0.01 13.42
C GLU A 86 -5.10 -0.46 11.95
N ARG A 87 -3.95 -0.78 11.36
CA ARG A 87 -3.89 -1.31 9.98
C ARG A 87 -4.55 -2.69 9.88
N ARG A 88 -4.41 -3.55 10.88
CA ARG A 88 -5.14 -4.83 10.98
C ARG A 88 -6.65 -4.60 11.09
N GLN A 89 -7.07 -3.62 11.90
CA GLN A 89 -8.48 -3.23 12.00
C GLN A 89 -9.01 -2.72 10.65
N LEU A 90 -8.25 -1.87 9.96
CA LEU A 90 -8.59 -1.38 8.62
C LEU A 90 -8.81 -2.53 7.63
N LEU A 91 -7.88 -3.47 7.55
CA LEU A 91 -7.98 -4.64 6.67
C LEU A 91 -9.23 -5.47 6.96
N LYS A 92 -9.54 -5.73 8.24
CA LYS A 92 -10.74 -6.46 8.66
C LYS A 92 -12.02 -5.72 8.29
N ALA A 93 -12.06 -4.42 8.51
CA ALA A 93 -13.22 -3.58 8.18
C ALA A 93 -13.49 -3.57 6.65
N LEU A 94 -12.44 -3.47 5.84
CA LEU A 94 -12.57 -3.53 4.38
C LEU A 94 -13.08 -4.90 3.90
N ARG A 95 -12.58 -6.00 4.49
CA ARG A 95 -13.08 -7.35 4.23
C ARG A 95 -14.57 -7.45 4.57
N ASP A 96 -14.97 -6.99 5.75
CA ASP A 96 -16.35 -7.12 6.25
C ASP A 96 -17.33 -6.23 5.45
N ALA A 97 -16.84 -5.11 4.90
CA ALA A 97 -17.55 -4.25 3.96
C ALA A 97 -17.58 -4.80 2.50
N GLY A 98 -16.91 -5.91 2.23
CA GLY A 98 -16.84 -6.48 0.88
C GLY A 98 -16.06 -5.63 -0.12
N ILE A 99 -15.14 -4.78 0.37
CA ILE A 99 -14.29 -3.96 -0.48
C ILE A 99 -13.03 -4.74 -0.84
N PRO A 100 -12.80 -5.03 -2.14
CA PRO A 100 -11.60 -5.71 -2.60
C PRO A 100 -10.33 -4.97 -2.16
N THR A 101 -9.41 -5.72 -1.55
CA THR A 101 -8.19 -5.13 -0.98
C THR A 101 -6.96 -5.80 -1.56
N VAL A 102 -5.95 -5.01 -1.86
CA VAL A 102 -4.57 -5.43 -2.19
C VAL A 102 -3.66 -4.91 -1.08
N VAL A 103 -2.67 -5.70 -0.70
CA VAL A 103 -1.66 -5.24 0.26
C VAL A 103 -0.33 -5.02 -0.45
N THR A 104 0.31 -3.88 -0.16
CA THR A 104 1.71 -3.67 -0.52
C THR A 104 2.58 -3.83 0.72
N LEU A 105 3.49 -4.80 0.67
CA LEU A 105 4.48 -5.01 1.72
C LEU A 105 5.73 -4.18 1.47
N GLY A 106 6.21 -3.53 2.52
CA GLY A 106 7.48 -2.84 2.48
C GLY A 106 7.43 -1.31 2.57
N PRO A 107 8.60 -0.67 2.42
CA PRO A 107 9.85 -1.28 1.99
C PRO A 107 10.41 -2.30 2.99
N VAL A 108 11.09 -3.34 2.49
CA VAL A 108 11.85 -4.26 3.33
C VAL A 108 13.15 -3.55 3.71
N LEU A 109 13.30 -3.23 5.00
CA LEU A 109 14.47 -2.53 5.52
C LEU A 109 15.47 -3.56 6.07
N PRO A 110 16.67 -3.71 5.46
CA PRO A 110 17.72 -4.59 5.99
C PRO A 110 17.96 -4.39 7.48
N TYR A 111 18.12 -5.47 8.21
CA TYR A 111 18.33 -5.52 9.68
C TYR A 111 17.20 -4.98 10.55
N LEU A 112 16.11 -4.48 9.97
CA LEU A 112 14.99 -3.91 10.70
C LEU A 112 13.69 -4.67 10.46
N THR A 113 13.27 -4.83 9.20
CA THR A 113 11.99 -5.47 8.86
C THR A 113 12.16 -6.72 8.00
N ASP A 114 13.40 -7.17 7.79
CA ASP A 114 13.79 -8.25 6.88
C ASP A 114 13.93 -9.62 7.55
N SER A 115 13.22 -9.84 8.67
CA SER A 115 13.16 -11.16 9.28
C SER A 115 12.07 -12.04 8.67
N LEU A 116 12.27 -13.36 8.70
CA LEU A 116 11.29 -14.33 8.22
C LEU A 116 10.00 -14.27 9.05
N GLU A 117 10.12 -14.08 10.35
CA GLU A 117 9.01 -13.96 11.30
C GLU A 117 8.14 -12.73 10.98
N ASN A 118 8.77 -11.60 10.67
CA ASN A 118 8.05 -10.40 10.27
C ASN A 118 7.24 -10.62 8.98
N LEU A 119 7.87 -11.22 7.97
CA LEU A 119 7.20 -11.53 6.71
C LEU A 119 6.04 -12.52 6.91
N GLN A 120 6.25 -13.57 7.70
CA GLN A 120 5.19 -14.55 8.03
C GLN A 120 4.00 -13.88 8.73
N ALA A 121 4.25 -13.01 9.70
CA ALA A 121 3.20 -12.29 10.42
C ALA A 121 2.40 -11.37 9.49
N LEU A 122 3.08 -10.63 8.60
CA LEU A 122 2.42 -9.77 7.61
C LEU A 122 1.58 -10.58 6.61
N LEU A 123 2.07 -11.73 6.14
CA LEU A 123 1.31 -12.61 5.27
C LEU A 123 0.10 -13.23 5.98
N ALA A 124 0.23 -13.58 7.26
CA ALA A 124 -0.89 -14.05 8.06
C ALA A 124 -2.00 -12.99 8.18
N ASP A 125 -1.63 -11.72 8.39
CA ASP A 125 -2.59 -10.60 8.40
C ASP A 125 -3.33 -10.46 7.04
N CYS A 126 -2.61 -10.68 5.93
CA CYS A 126 -3.20 -10.66 4.59
C CYS A 126 -4.21 -11.79 4.38
N VAL A 127 -3.87 -13.01 4.80
CA VAL A 127 -4.75 -14.18 4.71
C VAL A 127 -6.00 -14.00 5.58
N ASP A 128 -5.84 -13.53 6.81
CA ASP A 128 -6.94 -13.28 7.76
C ASP A 128 -7.93 -12.25 7.19
N ALA A 129 -7.40 -11.24 6.52
CA ALA A 129 -8.18 -10.21 5.87
C ALA A 129 -8.75 -10.62 4.50
N LYS A 130 -8.41 -11.81 3.99
CA LYS A 130 -8.83 -12.31 2.68
C LYS A 130 -8.55 -11.32 1.55
N VAL A 131 -7.35 -10.73 1.56
CA VAL A 131 -6.95 -9.79 0.50
C VAL A 131 -6.86 -10.53 -0.84
N TYR A 132 -7.09 -9.80 -1.94
CA TYR A 132 -6.99 -10.36 -3.28
C TYR A 132 -5.55 -10.78 -3.62
N GLY A 133 -4.59 -9.96 -3.22
CA GLY A 133 -3.19 -10.27 -3.45
C GLY A 133 -2.24 -9.34 -2.74
N VAL A 134 -0.96 -9.65 -2.87
CA VAL A 134 0.12 -8.98 -2.15
C VAL A 134 1.21 -8.56 -3.12
N LEU A 135 1.50 -7.26 -3.15
CA LEU A 135 2.62 -6.69 -3.90
C LEU A 135 3.83 -6.52 -2.97
N LEU A 136 4.96 -7.03 -3.40
CA LEU A 136 6.25 -6.81 -2.75
C LEU A 136 7.25 -6.25 -3.77
N ASN A 137 7.72 -5.01 -3.51
CA ASN A 137 8.61 -4.28 -4.43
C ASN A 137 10.09 -4.65 -4.23
N GLY A 138 10.38 -5.91 -3.94
CA GLY A 138 11.72 -6.43 -3.70
C GLY A 138 12.08 -6.50 -2.21
N PHE A 139 13.22 -7.14 -1.95
CA PHE A 139 13.70 -7.44 -0.58
C PHE A 139 14.80 -6.44 -0.19
N GLY A 140 14.45 -5.17 -0.17
CA GLY A 140 15.38 -4.10 0.16
C GLY A 140 14.75 -2.74 0.03
N VAL A 141 15.58 -1.70 0.10
CA VAL A 141 15.15 -0.31 -0.04
C VAL A 141 16.03 0.44 -1.02
N THR A 142 15.40 1.26 -1.86
CA THR A 142 16.09 2.18 -2.77
C THR A 142 15.80 3.60 -2.37
N LEU A 143 16.85 4.33 -2.02
CA LEU A 143 16.77 5.74 -1.66
C LEU A 143 16.83 6.61 -2.91
N ARG A 144 15.91 7.55 -3.00
CA ARG A 144 15.94 8.59 -4.03
C ARG A 144 17.04 9.61 -3.73
N ALA A 145 17.48 10.33 -4.77
CA ALA A 145 18.42 11.42 -4.61
C ALA A 145 17.94 12.42 -3.55
N GLY A 146 18.81 12.80 -2.62
CA GLY A 146 18.52 13.73 -1.52
C GLY A 146 17.93 13.08 -0.25
N ALA A 147 17.43 11.84 -0.31
CA ALA A 147 16.86 11.18 0.87
C ALA A 147 17.91 10.53 1.78
N SER A 148 19.13 10.31 1.29
CA SER A 148 20.17 9.55 2.01
C SER A 148 20.55 10.18 3.36
N ALA A 149 20.76 11.48 3.43
CA ALA A 149 21.16 12.13 4.67
C ALA A 149 20.11 11.98 5.77
N TYR A 150 18.85 12.18 5.42
CA TYR A 150 17.73 11.98 6.33
C TYR A 150 17.60 10.50 6.74
N PHE A 151 17.66 9.58 5.80
CA PHE A 151 17.58 8.15 6.08
C PHE A 151 18.67 7.69 7.06
N PHE A 152 19.92 8.09 6.82
CA PHE A 152 21.03 7.75 7.72
C PHE A 152 20.93 8.43 9.08
N SER A 153 20.31 9.62 9.21
CA SER A 153 20.02 10.20 10.52
C SER A 153 19.00 9.36 11.29
N CYS A 154 17.92 8.91 10.63
CA CYS A 154 16.95 8.00 11.24
C CYS A 154 17.56 6.67 11.67
N LEU A 155 18.46 6.09 10.86
CA LEU A 155 19.17 4.87 11.23
C LEU A 155 19.98 5.04 12.52
N ARG A 156 20.70 6.18 12.68
CA ARG A 156 21.47 6.48 13.91
C ARG A 156 20.58 6.59 15.14
N GLU A 157 19.38 7.15 14.99
CA GLU A 157 18.39 7.25 16.08
C GLU A 157 17.82 5.87 16.45
N LEU A 158 17.70 4.96 15.48
CA LEU A 158 17.26 3.58 15.70
C LEU A 158 18.35 2.75 16.41
N SER A 159 19.57 2.73 15.88
CA SER A 159 20.74 2.14 16.48
C SER A 159 22.02 2.76 15.91
N PRO A 160 23.03 3.08 16.73
CA PRO A 160 24.30 3.64 16.28
C PRO A 160 25.09 2.77 15.28
N GLU A 161 24.85 1.46 15.28
CA GLU A 161 25.53 0.47 14.44
C GLU A 161 24.92 0.35 13.03
N LEU A 162 23.64 0.71 12.87
CA LEU A 162 22.92 0.56 11.60
C LEU A 162 23.57 1.30 10.43
N PRO A 163 24.02 2.55 10.55
CA PRO A 163 24.63 3.26 9.43
C PRO A 163 25.80 2.50 8.81
N GLU A 164 26.72 1.98 9.63
CA GLU A 164 27.87 1.21 9.16
C GLU A 164 27.45 -0.10 8.49
N ALA A 165 26.47 -0.81 9.08
CA ALA A 165 25.91 -2.03 8.50
C ALA A 165 25.25 -1.75 7.12
N TYR A 166 24.55 -0.63 6.97
CA TYR A 166 23.97 -0.24 5.67
C TYR A 166 25.04 0.18 4.65
N GLU A 167 26.08 0.90 5.07
CA GLU A 167 27.19 1.24 4.18
C GLU A 167 27.91 -0.01 3.66
N ALA A 168 28.03 -1.06 4.47
CA ALA A 168 28.60 -2.35 4.07
C ALA A 168 27.78 -3.09 3.00
N LEU A 169 26.48 -2.78 2.87
CA LEU A 169 25.62 -3.35 1.81
C LEU A 169 25.82 -2.68 0.44
N LEU A 170 26.51 -1.53 0.39
CA LEU A 170 26.73 -0.84 -0.87
C LEU A 170 27.88 -1.49 -1.66
N PRO A 171 27.71 -1.68 -3.00
CA PRO A 171 28.83 -2.11 -3.83
C PRO A 171 29.98 -1.11 -3.78
N PRO A 172 31.25 -1.57 -3.77
CA PRO A 172 32.42 -0.68 -3.78
C PRO A 172 32.34 0.35 -4.91
N GLY A 173 32.51 1.64 -4.57
CA GLY A 173 32.52 2.74 -5.54
C GLY A 173 31.17 3.29 -5.99
N LYS A 174 30.05 2.78 -5.47
CA LYS A 174 28.71 3.32 -5.75
C LYS A 174 28.22 4.23 -4.59
N VAL A 175 28.82 5.38 -4.47
CA VAL A 175 28.23 6.52 -3.76
C VAL A 175 27.60 7.41 -4.82
N GLY A 176 26.35 7.16 -5.17
CA GLY A 176 25.65 7.84 -6.25
C GLY A 176 24.35 8.51 -5.79
N LYS A 177 23.69 9.21 -6.72
CA LYS A 177 22.42 9.91 -6.51
C LYS A 177 21.27 8.98 -6.07
N THR A 178 21.41 7.66 -6.27
CA THR A 178 20.44 6.63 -5.88
C THR A 178 21.20 5.47 -5.24
N ALA A 179 20.89 5.15 -4.00
CA ALA A 179 21.48 4.03 -3.27
C ALA A 179 20.41 2.93 -3.07
N SER A 180 20.75 1.70 -3.41
CA SER A 180 19.88 0.54 -3.19
C SER A 180 20.56 -0.41 -2.22
N PHE A 181 19.82 -0.83 -1.20
CA PHE A 181 20.26 -1.72 -0.14
C PHE A 181 19.43 -2.98 -0.20
N LEU A 182 20.03 -4.07 -0.66
CA LEU A 182 19.40 -5.39 -0.67
C LEU A 182 19.58 -6.04 0.71
N SER A 183 18.52 -6.67 1.21
CA SER A 183 18.58 -7.43 2.45
C SER A 183 19.56 -8.62 2.33
N PRO A 184 20.39 -8.87 3.35
CA PRO A 184 21.16 -10.12 3.44
C PRO A 184 20.27 -11.38 3.43
N ASN A 185 19.02 -11.24 3.87
CA ASN A 185 18.04 -12.34 3.94
C ASN A 185 17.19 -12.46 2.65
N ALA A 186 17.49 -11.69 1.60
CA ALA A 186 16.66 -11.58 0.40
C ALA A 186 16.28 -12.94 -0.22
N ALA A 187 17.21 -13.89 -0.29
CA ALA A 187 16.95 -15.22 -0.85
C ALA A 187 15.95 -16.03 -0.01
N ALA A 188 16.13 -16.06 1.30
CA ALA A 188 15.24 -16.77 2.22
C ALA A 188 13.84 -16.10 2.28
N LEU A 189 13.79 -14.77 2.23
CA LEU A 189 12.54 -14.03 2.17
C LEU A 189 11.79 -14.27 0.85
N ALA A 190 12.51 -14.37 -0.28
CA ALA A 190 11.92 -14.67 -1.58
C ALA A 190 11.31 -16.08 -1.61
N GLU A 191 12.01 -17.06 -1.08
CA GLU A 191 11.52 -18.44 -0.96
C GLU A 191 10.27 -18.50 -0.07
N LEU A 192 10.33 -17.90 1.11
CA LEU A 192 9.20 -17.85 2.04
C LEU A 192 7.99 -17.13 1.40
N PHE A 193 8.21 -15.99 0.77
CA PHE A 193 7.14 -15.23 0.11
C PHE A 193 6.47 -16.07 -0.97
N GLY A 194 7.26 -16.65 -1.88
CA GLY A 194 6.72 -17.44 -3.00
C GLY A 194 5.96 -18.68 -2.54
N THR A 195 6.51 -19.43 -1.57
CA THR A 195 5.86 -20.65 -1.05
C THR A 195 4.59 -20.33 -0.26
N SER A 196 4.63 -19.32 0.61
CA SER A 196 3.47 -18.95 1.44
C SER A 196 2.32 -18.35 0.63
N THR A 197 2.62 -17.47 -0.32
CA THR A 197 1.58 -16.85 -1.16
C THR A 197 0.93 -17.86 -2.09
N ALA A 198 1.71 -18.76 -2.68
CA ALA A 198 1.19 -19.85 -3.51
C ALA A 198 0.29 -20.80 -2.69
N ALA A 199 0.71 -21.19 -1.48
CA ALA A 199 -0.09 -22.05 -0.61
C ALA A 199 -1.42 -21.42 -0.18
N CYS A 200 -1.47 -20.09 -0.06
CA CYS A 200 -2.68 -19.35 0.34
C CYS A 200 -3.51 -18.85 -0.86
N GLY A 201 -3.07 -19.06 -2.10
CA GLY A 201 -3.74 -18.59 -3.30
C GLY A 201 -3.77 -17.05 -3.45
N LEU A 202 -2.78 -16.36 -2.88
CA LEU A 202 -2.67 -14.91 -3.00
C LEU A 202 -2.03 -14.54 -4.35
N VAL A 203 -2.63 -13.61 -5.06
CA VAL A 203 -2.05 -13.07 -6.30
C VAL A 203 -0.83 -12.22 -5.96
N THR A 204 0.29 -12.46 -6.67
CA THR A 204 1.54 -11.71 -6.46
C THR A 204 2.12 -11.12 -7.74
N ASP A 205 1.56 -11.47 -8.88
CA ASP A 205 1.99 -10.92 -10.16
C ASP A 205 1.69 -9.43 -10.26
N PRO A 206 2.70 -8.55 -10.49
CA PRO A 206 2.49 -7.12 -10.50
C PRO A 206 1.56 -6.62 -11.62
N GLU A 207 1.55 -7.29 -12.78
CA GLU A 207 0.71 -6.91 -13.91
C GLU A 207 -0.75 -7.29 -13.62
N GLU A 208 -0.98 -8.47 -13.05
CA GLU A 208 -2.30 -8.91 -12.63
C GLU A 208 -2.86 -8.01 -11.52
N LEU A 209 -2.07 -7.69 -10.51
CA LEU A 209 -2.45 -6.76 -9.44
C LEU A 209 -2.73 -5.35 -9.97
N PHE A 210 -1.93 -4.88 -10.94
CA PHE A 210 -2.18 -3.61 -11.59
C PHE A 210 -3.50 -3.65 -12.36
N ALA A 211 -3.71 -4.66 -13.18
CA ALA A 211 -4.95 -4.83 -13.92
C ALA A 211 -6.17 -4.92 -12.99
N PHE A 212 -6.06 -5.68 -11.90
CA PHE A 212 -7.12 -5.79 -10.90
C PHE A 212 -7.50 -4.44 -10.28
N ARG A 213 -6.51 -3.62 -9.90
CA ARG A 213 -6.75 -2.30 -9.30
C ARG A 213 -7.33 -1.28 -10.28
N HIS A 214 -7.13 -1.48 -11.58
CA HIS A 214 -7.54 -0.54 -12.63
C HIS A 214 -8.74 -1.03 -13.43
N ALA A 215 -9.15 -2.29 -13.25
CA ALA A 215 -10.30 -2.84 -13.93
C ALA A 215 -11.55 -2.03 -13.56
N PHE A 216 -12.15 -1.42 -14.57
CA PHE A 216 -13.40 -0.69 -14.46
C PHE A 216 -14.32 -1.17 -15.57
N GLN A 217 -15.44 -1.76 -15.17
CA GLN A 217 -16.49 -2.10 -16.12
C GLN A 217 -17.43 -0.91 -16.21
N ASP A 218 -17.38 -0.20 -17.32
CA ASP A 218 -18.41 0.77 -17.63
C ASP A 218 -19.74 0.04 -17.85
N ARG A 219 -20.65 0.14 -16.90
CA ARG A 219 -22.00 -0.44 -17.01
C ARG A 219 -22.85 0.25 -18.08
N ARG A 220 -22.39 1.40 -18.57
CA ARG A 220 -22.96 2.14 -19.69
C ARG A 220 -22.33 1.79 -21.02
N SER A 221 -21.45 0.80 -21.09
CA SER A 221 -20.79 0.36 -22.33
C SER A 221 -21.84 -0.22 -23.29
N GLY A 222 -22.33 0.62 -24.15
CA GLY A 222 -23.37 0.40 -25.16
C GLY A 222 -23.96 1.68 -25.70
N GLN A 223 -23.85 2.77 -24.97
CA GLN A 223 -24.22 4.10 -25.42
C GLN A 223 -23.06 5.08 -25.23
N GLN A 224 -22.09 5.00 -26.12
CA GLN A 224 -21.26 6.19 -26.36
C GLN A 224 -22.21 7.22 -27.00
N LEU A 225 -22.75 8.13 -26.18
CA LEU A 225 -23.45 9.30 -26.71
C LEU A 225 -22.44 10.06 -27.57
N SER A 226 -22.68 10.09 -28.86
CA SER A 226 -21.99 10.99 -29.76
C SER A 226 -22.39 12.45 -29.39
N LEU A 227 -21.49 13.38 -29.60
CA LEU A 227 -21.82 14.81 -29.43
C LEU A 227 -23.06 15.20 -30.28
N PHE A 228 -23.37 14.44 -31.30
CA PHE A 228 -24.50 14.63 -32.20
C PHE A 228 -25.81 14.03 -31.66
N ASP A 229 -25.77 13.08 -30.74
CA ASP A 229 -26.98 12.52 -30.11
C ASP A 229 -27.66 13.50 -29.14
N LEU A 230 -26.97 14.60 -28.78
CA LEU A 230 -27.48 15.68 -27.94
C LEU A 230 -28.37 16.69 -28.72
N TYR A 231 -28.41 16.61 -30.03
CA TYR A 231 -29.23 17.53 -30.88
C TYR A 231 -30.59 16.96 -31.29
N ASP A 232 -30.85 15.66 -30.93
CA ASP A 232 -32.13 15.01 -31.20
C ASP A 232 -33.03 14.92 -29.95
N LEU A 233 -32.72 15.70 -28.90
CA LEU A 233 -33.51 15.92 -27.70
C LEU A 233 -33.98 17.37 -27.65
#